data_3e701c22efa6483d49966efbd3d0fb2c
#
_entry.id   3e701c22efa6483d49966efbd3d0fb2c
#
_cell.length_a   1.000
_cell.length_b   1.000
_cell.length_c   1.000
_cell.angle_alpha   90.00
_cell.angle_beta   90.00
_cell.angle_gamma   90.00
#
_symmetry.space_group_name_H-M   'P 1'
#
loop_
_entity.id
_entity.type
_entity.pdbx_description
1 polymer ?
#
loop_
_entity_poly.entity_id
_entity_poly.type
_entity_poly.pdbx_seq_one_letter_code
_entity_poly.pdbx_strand_id
1 'polypeptide(L)'
;KSGRTLRSPTFELKDGEVHCRVEGAGHIVACVDSHRLVAGPLHQKTVVRFKEGQRWVRLNLGRYVGHRVHLEFIPEANKQIAVRLAVQGLSKNELAALKERLNNSDRKYEEYAKTAEAILNDDTQTEPDLSTCDIVASWKGEREQLASRIVRPSRLALSMMDGTGEDDRILIRGNSAKPGQIEPRHFLTAISGDKPLPIQKGSGRLQLAELVNDPTNPLTSRVIVNRIWHHLMGRGIVPTTDDFGFLGQRPTHPRLLDHLAMRFLQGGRSIKSMIKYIVLSRTYQMSSHANQRAKQLDPNNLLWHHRPPRRLQGEAIRDSLLTLSGRLDTTAFGPPVPIHLTSFMNGRGRPKKSGSLDGDGRRSIYISVRRNFLSPFMLAFDTPTPFSSMGRRNVSNVPAQPLILLNDPLVVELADDWSKQAAKKITGTGFDAASKRIEWMYLSAFGRYPTEQETATSIAFLSSKTSDNKAYDFDDTCWSELAHALVNTKEFIFLR
;
A
#
# COMPACT_ATOMS: atom_id res chain seq x y z
N LYS A 1 0.87 8.18 14.04
CA LYS A 1 2.33 8.26 13.88
C LYS A 1 2.91 7.15 14.74
N SER A 2 3.43 6.12 14.12
CA SER A 2 3.99 4.96 14.77
C SER A 2 5.15 5.35 15.71
N GLY A 3 5.23 4.70 16.87
CA GLY A 3 6.32 4.90 17.84
C GLY A 3 6.16 6.06 18.79
N ARG A 4 5.06 6.83 18.77
CA ARG A 4 4.83 7.97 19.69
C ARG A 4 3.51 7.91 20.46
N THR A 5 2.88 6.75 20.53
CA THR A 5 1.64 6.56 21.29
C THR A 5 1.97 5.91 22.61
N LEU A 6 1.63 6.56 23.71
CA LEU A 6 1.63 5.96 25.05
C LEU A 6 0.28 5.28 25.27
N ARG A 7 0.29 4.10 25.88
CA ARG A 7 -0.92 3.33 26.15
C ARG A 7 -1.01 3.00 27.63
N SER A 8 -2.19 3.21 28.22
CA SER A 8 -2.45 2.75 29.58
C SER A 8 -2.64 1.22 29.62
N PRO A 9 -2.46 0.58 30.78
CA PRO A 9 -3.05 -0.73 31.03
C PRO A 9 -4.55 -0.71 30.75
N THR A 10 -5.13 -1.87 30.42
CA THR A 10 -6.58 -2.02 30.30
C THR A 10 -7.21 -2.09 31.68
N PHE A 11 -8.33 -1.40 31.87
CA PHE A 11 -9.10 -1.36 33.10
C PHE A 11 -10.60 -1.42 32.82
N GLU A 12 -11.39 -1.87 33.78
CA GLU A 12 -12.84 -1.81 33.72
C GLU A 12 -13.30 -0.39 34.05
N LEU A 13 -14.17 0.17 33.21
CA LEU A 13 -14.72 1.51 33.43
C LEU A 13 -15.87 1.47 34.46
N LYS A 14 -15.66 2.03 35.65
CA LYS A 14 -16.60 1.91 36.79
C LYS A 14 -17.65 3.00 36.81
N ASP A 15 -17.28 4.27 36.61
CA ASP A 15 -18.12 5.45 36.77
C ASP A 15 -18.32 6.30 35.50
N GLY A 16 -17.74 5.88 34.42
CA GLY A 16 -17.87 6.55 33.12
C GLY A 16 -17.06 7.85 32.97
N GLU A 17 -16.27 8.24 33.96
CA GLU A 17 -15.39 9.40 33.90
C GLU A 17 -13.93 9.01 34.12
N VAL A 18 -13.05 9.44 33.25
CA VAL A 18 -11.62 9.29 33.45
C VAL A 18 -10.95 10.66 33.38
N HIS A 19 -10.14 10.96 34.40
CA HIS A 19 -9.38 12.19 34.47
C HIS A 19 -7.91 11.91 34.27
N CYS A 20 -7.31 12.57 33.27
CA CYS A 20 -5.90 12.41 32.93
C CYS A 20 -5.14 13.69 33.21
N ARG A 21 -3.98 13.58 33.88
CA ARG A 21 -3.01 14.65 34.01
C ARG A 21 -1.95 14.49 32.92
N VAL A 22 -1.86 15.50 32.08
CA VAL A 22 -1.02 15.47 30.86
C VAL A 22 -0.22 16.75 30.71
N GLU A 23 0.86 16.69 29.98
CA GLU A 23 1.67 17.84 29.57
C GLU A 23 1.87 17.80 28.06
N GLY A 24 2.05 18.97 27.42
CA GLY A 24 2.21 19.11 25.97
C GLY A 24 0.88 19.24 25.24
N ALA A 25 0.86 18.86 23.95
CA ALA A 25 -0.32 18.92 23.08
C ALA A 25 -0.55 17.63 22.34
N GLY A 26 -1.80 17.15 22.31
CA GLY A 26 -2.11 15.86 21.71
C GLY A 26 -3.58 15.47 21.79
N HIS A 27 -3.81 14.17 21.61
CA HIS A 27 -5.15 13.56 21.70
C HIS A 27 -5.11 12.39 22.67
N ILE A 28 -6.17 12.22 23.43
CA ILE A 28 -6.44 11.01 24.19
C ILE A 28 -7.56 10.26 23.47
N VAL A 29 -7.33 9.00 23.14
CA VAL A 29 -8.29 8.11 22.50
C VAL A 29 -8.63 7.00 23.45
N ALA A 30 -9.90 6.85 23.81
CA ALA A 30 -10.38 5.70 24.56
C ALA A 30 -10.68 4.55 23.59
N CYS A 31 -10.03 3.42 23.81
CA CYS A 31 -10.31 2.17 23.11
C CYS A 31 -11.14 1.29 24.02
N VAL A 32 -12.35 0.95 23.58
CA VAL A 32 -13.34 0.20 24.37
C VAL A 32 -13.39 -1.23 23.83
N ASP A 33 -13.29 -2.24 24.71
CA ASP A 33 -13.26 -3.67 24.36
C ASP A 33 -12.32 -3.97 23.18
N SER A 34 -11.10 -3.46 23.26
CA SER A 34 -10.07 -3.56 22.22
C SER A 34 -10.39 -2.86 20.88
N HIS A 35 -11.51 -2.17 20.76
CA HIS A 35 -11.90 -1.43 19.57
C HIS A 35 -11.56 0.05 19.69
N ARG A 36 -10.84 0.55 18.71
CA ARG A 36 -10.61 1.97 18.54
C ARG A 36 -11.81 2.60 17.85
N LEU A 37 -12.75 3.10 18.64
CA LEU A 37 -13.92 3.79 18.12
C LEU A 37 -13.48 5.10 17.47
N VAL A 38 -13.70 5.22 16.16
CA VAL A 38 -13.37 6.45 15.43
C VAL A 38 -14.35 7.55 15.84
N ALA A 39 -13.82 8.73 16.14
CA ALA A 39 -14.64 9.90 16.44
C ALA A 39 -15.60 10.20 15.28
N GLY A 40 -16.88 10.18 15.57
CA GLY A 40 -17.97 10.46 14.63
C GLY A 40 -19.22 10.85 15.42
N PRO A 41 -20.37 11.08 14.77
CA PRO A 41 -21.61 11.48 15.45
C PRO A 41 -22.04 10.54 16.59
N LEU A 42 -21.65 9.27 16.50
CA LEU A 42 -21.97 8.24 17.48
C LEU A 42 -20.90 8.08 18.59
N HIS A 43 -19.67 8.55 18.37
CA HIS A 43 -18.52 8.27 19.23
C HIS A 43 -17.70 9.52 19.59
N GLN A 44 -18.30 10.71 19.53
CA GLN A 44 -17.62 11.99 19.73
C GLN A 44 -16.83 12.11 21.05
N LYS A 45 -17.21 11.35 22.06
CA LYS A 45 -16.64 11.45 23.41
C LYS A 45 -15.43 10.54 23.65
N THR A 46 -15.11 9.63 22.71
CA THR A 46 -13.97 8.71 22.85
C THR A 46 -12.63 9.33 22.46
N VAL A 47 -12.64 10.49 21.81
CA VAL A 47 -11.43 11.22 21.43
C VAL A 47 -11.49 12.63 22.00
N VAL A 48 -10.55 12.98 22.86
CA VAL A 48 -10.42 14.30 23.44
C VAL A 48 -9.08 14.90 23.06
N ARG A 49 -9.10 16.13 22.55
CA ARG A 49 -7.90 16.90 22.25
C ARG A 49 -7.49 17.73 23.44
N PHE A 50 -6.20 17.81 23.74
CA PHE A 50 -5.64 18.72 24.74
C PHE A 50 -4.54 19.58 24.11
N LYS A 51 -4.40 20.80 24.66
CA LYS A 51 -3.46 21.81 24.19
C LYS A 51 -2.35 22.00 25.21
N GLU A 52 -1.26 22.62 24.77
CA GLU A 52 -0.17 23.05 25.65
C GLU A 52 -0.70 23.95 26.77
N GLY A 53 -0.24 23.74 27.99
CA GLY A 53 -0.75 24.43 29.18
C GLY A 53 -1.99 23.79 29.84
N GLN A 54 -2.70 22.90 29.16
CA GLN A 54 -3.82 22.16 29.73
C GLN A 54 -3.30 20.97 30.53
N ARG A 55 -3.30 21.09 31.87
CA ARG A 55 -2.77 20.03 32.75
C ARG A 55 -3.75 18.89 33.03
N TRP A 56 -5.05 19.13 32.99
CA TRP A 56 -6.07 18.13 33.29
C TRP A 56 -7.07 17.98 32.14
N VAL A 57 -7.32 16.76 31.74
CA VAL A 57 -8.25 16.39 30.67
C VAL A 57 -9.25 15.38 31.19
N ARG A 58 -10.54 15.65 31.00
CA ARG A 58 -11.67 14.78 31.38
C ARG A 58 -12.17 14.05 30.11
N LEU A 59 -12.30 12.75 30.21
CA LEU A 59 -13.01 11.91 29.24
C LEU A 59 -14.37 11.52 29.87
N ASN A 60 -15.45 11.78 29.17
CA ASN A 60 -16.78 11.32 29.55
C ASN A 60 -17.14 10.08 28.71
N LEU A 61 -17.04 8.93 29.33
CA LEU A 61 -17.25 7.61 28.73
C LEU A 61 -18.49 6.89 29.31
N GLY A 62 -19.44 7.63 29.91
CA GLY A 62 -20.58 7.07 30.65
C GLY A 62 -21.41 6.03 29.87
N ARG A 63 -21.36 6.03 28.54
CA ARG A 63 -22.01 4.99 27.70
C ARG A 63 -21.31 3.64 27.76
N TYR A 64 -20.09 3.59 28.27
CA TYR A 64 -19.22 2.41 28.27
C TYR A 64 -18.90 1.92 29.66
N VAL A 65 -19.71 2.28 30.68
CA VAL A 65 -19.59 1.74 32.02
C VAL A 65 -19.75 0.23 32.02
N GLY A 66 -18.87 -0.49 32.71
CA GLY A 66 -18.80 -1.94 32.71
C GLY A 66 -18.00 -2.54 31.53
N HIS A 67 -17.55 -1.73 30.58
CA HIS A 67 -16.67 -2.19 29.51
C HIS A 67 -15.19 -2.07 29.93
N ARG A 68 -14.34 -2.86 29.27
CA ARG A 68 -12.89 -2.75 29.43
C ARG A 68 -12.36 -1.64 28.52
N VAL A 69 -11.58 -0.75 29.08
CA VAL A 69 -11.06 0.42 28.39
C VAL A 69 -9.56 0.52 28.59
N HIS A 70 -8.85 0.94 27.54
CA HIS A 70 -7.52 1.50 27.67
C HIS A 70 -7.45 2.85 26.96
N LEU A 71 -6.51 3.68 27.38
CA LEU A 71 -6.31 5.00 26.82
C LEU A 71 -5.06 5.04 25.98
N GLU A 72 -5.15 5.63 24.79
CA GLU A 72 -4.02 5.93 23.91
C GLU A 72 -3.76 7.44 23.91
N PHE A 73 -2.55 7.83 24.24
CA PHE A 73 -2.11 9.22 24.24
C PHE A 73 -1.22 9.47 23.03
N ILE A 74 -1.66 10.36 22.15
CA ILE A 74 -1.05 10.59 20.83
C ILE A 74 -0.60 12.05 20.75
N PRO A 75 0.71 12.35 20.65
CA PRO A 75 1.19 13.70 20.50
C PRO A 75 0.81 14.30 19.14
N GLU A 76 0.65 15.62 19.10
CA GLU A 76 0.58 16.37 17.83
C GLU A 76 1.91 16.28 17.07
N ALA A 77 1.87 16.69 15.80
CA ALA A 77 3.06 16.69 14.96
C ALA A 77 4.15 17.57 15.58
N ASN A 78 5.35 17.01 15.77
CA ASN A 78 6.53 17.68 16.31
C ASN A 78 6.38 18.19 17.79
N LYS A 79 5.36 17.67 18.53
CA LYS A 79 5.20 17.94 19.96
C LYS A 79 5.56 16.70 20.77
N GLN A 80 5.96 16.91 22.01
CA GLN A 80 6.15 15.87 23.03
C GLN A 80 4.98 15.93 23.99
N ILE A 81 4.66 14.80 24.60
CA ILE A 81 3.67 14.70 25.65
C ILE A 81 4.24 13.89 26.82
N ALA A 82 3.83 14.25 28.05
CA ALA A 82 4.00 13.41 29.20
C ALA A 82 2.63 13.10 29.80
N VAL A 83 2.45 11.87 30.26
CA VAL A 83 1.25 11.42 30.97
C VAL A 83 1.67 11.13 32.41
N ARG A 84 1.20 11.94 33.33
CA ARG A 84 1.58 11.86 34.76
C ARG A 84 0.66 10.93 35.51
N LEU A 85 -0.65 10.96 35.20
CA LEU A 85 -1.65 10.21 35.91
C LEU A 85 -2.90 10.02 35.06
N ALA A 86 -3.57 8.88 35.24
CA ALA A 86 -4.95 8.65 34.80
C ALA A 86 -5.74 8.01 35.92
N VAL A 87 -6.89 8.59 36.31
CA VAL A 87 -7.70 8.15 37.45
C VAL A 87 -9.17 8.08 37.08
N GLN A 88 -9.86 7.12 37.65
CA GLN A 88 -11.32 6.99 37.65
C GLN A 88 -11.83 6.67 39.05
N GLY A 89 -13.14 6.75 39.28
CA GLY A 89 -13.79 6.33 40.51
C GLY A 89 -13.56 7.29 41.68
N LEU A 90 -13.21 8.55 41.44
CA LEU A 90 -13.05 9.56 42.45
C LEU A 90 -14.31 10.47 42.55
N SER A 91 -14.78 10.73 43.76
CA SER A 91 -15.78 11.76 43.99
C SER A 91 -15.25 13.13 43.58
N LYS A 92 -16.13 14.10 43.40
CA LYS A 92 -15.75 15.49 43.08
C LYS A 92 -14.79 16.09 44.09
N ASN A 93 -14.99 15.81 45.39
CA ASN A 93 -14.16 16.33 46.48
C ASN A 93 -12.76 15.67 46.48
N GLU A 94 -12.69 14.36 46.33
CA GLU A 94 -11.42 13.62 46.22
C GLU A 94 -10.59 14.05 45.00
N LEU A 95 -11.27 14.25 43.87
CA LEU A 95 -10.60 14.76 42.67
C LEU A 95 -10.09 16.19 42.88
N ALA A 96 -10.84 17.06 43.52
CA ALA A 96 -10.42 18.43 43.83
C ALA A 96 -9.19 18.43 44.77
N ALA A 97 -9.21 17.65 45.82
CA ALA A 97 -8.10 17.51 46.76
C ALA A 97 -6.86 16.94 46.10
N LEU A 98 -7.01 15.94 45.20
CA LEU A 98 -5.92 15.38 44.43
C LEU A 98 -5.29 16.42 43.49
N LYS A 99 -6.13 17.20 42.79
CA LYS A 99 -5.67 18.27 41.90
C LYS A 99 -4.88 19.33 42.64
N GLU A 100 -5.36 19.75 43.78
CA GLU A 100 -4.72 20.76 44.64
C GLU A 100 -3.35 20.25 45.12
N ARG A 101 -3.29 19.03 45.67
CA ARG A 101 -2.03 18.40 46.15
C ARG A 101 -0.99 18.32 45.03
N LEU A 102 -1.38 17.90 43.82
CA LEU A 102 -0.46 17.76 42.70
C LEU A 102 -0.01 19.12 42.14
N ASN A 103 -0.88 20.13 42.12
CA ASN A 103 -0.52 21.48 41.71
C ASN A 103 0.45 22.14 42.70
N ASN A 104 0.28 21.89 43.99
CA ASN A 104 1.21 22.38 45.01
C ASN A 104 2.59 21.71 44.91
N SER A 105 2.65 20.42 44.57
CA SER A 105 3.88 19.72 44.27
C SER A 105 4.59 20.32 43.06
N ASP A 106 3.86 20.62 41.97
CA ASP A 106 4.44 21.25 40.78
C ASP A 106 5.04 22.62 41.05
N ARG A 107 4.35 23.46 41.86
CA ARG A 107 4.84 24.78 42.26
C ARG A 107 6.17 24.68 42.99
N LYS A 108 6.33 23.71 43.89
CA LYS A 108 7.61 23.46 44.56
C LYS A 108 8.71 23.06 43.58
N TYR A 109 8.42 22.16 42.60
CA TYR A 109 9.40 21.77 41.59
C TYR A 109 9.75 22.93 40.67
N GLU A 110 8.80 23.76 40.25
CA GLU A 110 9.04 24.97 39.46
C GLU A 110 9.88 26.00 40.23
N GLU A 111 9.69 26.11 41.53
CA GLU A 111 10.47 26.98 42.43
C GLU A 111 11.91 26.47 42.55
N TYR A 112 12.10 25.18 42.78
CA TYR A 112 13.41 24.56 42.80
C TYR A 112 14.14 24.66 41.45
N ALA A 113 13.43 24.46 40.32
CA ALA A 113 14.00 24.61 39.00
C ALA A 113 14.44 26.05 38.71
N LYS A 114 13.65 27.05 39.09
CA LYS A 114 14.00 28.46 38.96
C LYS A 114 15.18 28.84 39.84
N THR A 115 15.22 28.31 41.07
CA THR A 115 16.35 28.52 41.98
C THR A 115 17.61 27.88 41.40
N ALA A 116 17.54 26.68 40.87
CA ALA A 116 18.67 26.01 40.21
C ALA A 116 19.13 26.73 38.93
N GLU A 117 18.19 27.25 38.12
CA GLU A 117 18.51 28.08 36.95
C GLU A 117 19.13 29.42 37.36
N ALA A 118 18.66 30.05 38.45
CA ALA A 118 19.25 31.29 38.98
C ALA A 118 20.66 31.06 39.47
N ILE A 119 20.92 29.96 40.18
CA ILE A 119 22.26 29.58 40.64
C ILE A 119 23.21 29.26 39.46
N LEU A 120 22.67 28.66 38.39
CA LEU A 120 23.48 28.30 37.20
C LEU A 120 23.79 29.51 36.28
N ASN A 121 23.00 30.61 36.40
CA ASN A 121 23.14 31.81 35.56
C ASN A 121 23.69 33.01 36.34
N ASP A 122 23.98 32.88 37.64
CA ASP A 122 24.50 33.95 38.47
C ASP A 122 26.05 33.93 38.43
N ASP A 123 26.62 34.78 37.56
CA ASP A 123 28.06 34.96 37.37
C ASP A 123 28.71 35.74 38.54
N THR A 124 27.98 36.08 39.64
CA THR A 124 28.47 37.01 40.65
C THR A 124 28.64 36.46 42.07
N GLN A 125 28.32 35.19 42.33
CA GLN A 125 28.51 34.62 43.68
C GLN A 125 29.37 33.38 43.71
N THR A 126 30.48 33.54 44.44
CA THR A 126 31.35 32.51 45.06
C THR A 126 31.33 31.13 44.41
N GLU A 127 32.48 30.83 43.84
CA GLU A 127 32.85 29.58 43.21
C GLU A 127 32.03 28.36 43.59
N PRO A 128 31.07 27.96 42.78
CA PRO A 128 30.58 26.57 42.80
C PRO A 128 31.80 25.74 42.45
N ASP A 129 32.01 24.67 43.16
CA ASP A 129 33.09 23.70 42.93
C ASP A 129 33.25 23.50 41.40
N LEU A 130 34.38 23.96 40.86
CA LEU A 130 34.73 23.94 39.42
C LEU A 130 34.45 22.58 38.81
N SER A 131 34.57 21.51 39.61
CA SER A 131 34.27 20.14 39.18
C SER A 131 32.82 19.93 38.78
N THR A 132 31.86 20.60 39.42
CA THR A 132 30.43 20.45 39.12
C THR A 132 30.03 21.20 37.85
N CYS A 133 30.62 22.38 37.62
CA CYS A 133 30.40 23.14 36.38
C CYS A 133 30.96 22.44 35.16
N ASP A 134 32.17 21.85 35.29
CA ASP A 134 32.80 21.10 34.21
C ASP A 134 32.06 19.80 33.88
N ILE A 135 31.55 19.11 34.90
CA ILE A 135 30.70 17.91 34.72
C ILE A 135 29.40 18.26 33.96
N VAL A 136 28.71 19.35 34.33
CA VAL A 136 27.49 19.79 33.66
C VAL A 136 27.78 20.26 32.24
N ALA A 137 28.85 20.98 32.01
CA ALA A 137 29.28 21.42 30.68
C ALA A 137 29.66 20.23 29.77
N SER A 138 30.42 19.28 30.33
CA SER A 138 30.78 18.03 29.65
C SER A 138 29.51 17.23 29.29
N TRP A 139 28.60 17.07 30.22
CA TRP A 139 27.34 16.37 30.00
C TRP A 139 26.46 17.07 28.94
N LYS A 140 26.37 18.40 28.94
CA LYS A 140 25.66 19.16 27.89
C LYS A 140 26.33 18.94 26.53
N GLY A 141 27.63 18.99 26.44
CA GLY A 141 28.40 18.74 25.22
C GLY A 141 28.19 17.32 24.68
N GLU A 142 28.26 16.30 25.52
CA GLU A 142 27.98 14.92 25.14
C GLU A 142 26.55 14.72 24.68
N ARG A 143 25.58 15.33 25.37
CA ARG A 143 24.17 15.28 24.99
C ARG A 143 23.92 15.91 23.62
N GLU A 144 24.53 17.05 23.33
CA GLU A 144 24.44 17.72 22.02
C GLU A 144 25.13 16.91 20.92
N GLN A 145 26.28 16.34 21.19
CA GLN A 145 26.99 15.43 20.29
C GLN A 145 26.15 14.17 20.00
N LEU A 146 25.57 13.55 21.01
CA LEU A 146 24.69 12.41 20.84
C LEU A 146 23.41 12.80 20.06
N ALA A 147 22.83 13.95 20.35
CA ALA A 147 21.65 14.45 19.61
C ALA A 147 21.96 14.71 18.13
N SER A 148 23.16 15.23 17.82
CA SER A 148 23.61 15.44 16.43
C SER A 148 23.88 14.15 15.67
N ARG A 149 24.29 13.08 16.38
CA ARG A 149 24.51 11.74 15.82
C ARG A 149 23.22 10.96 15.60
N ILE A 150 22.09 11.37 16.19
CA ILE A 150 20.79 10.74 15.92
C ILE A 150 20.32 11.17 14.52
N VAL A 151 20.84 10.52 13.52
CA VAL A 151 20.25 10.53 12.17
C VAL A 151 18.91 9.81 12.28
N ARG A 152 17.83 10.57 12.44
CA ARG A 152 16.48 9.98 12.40
C ARG A 152 16.27 9.46 10.98
N PRO A 153 16.22 8.14 10.76
CA PRO A 153 15.93 7.63 9.44
C PRO A 153 14.54 8.17 9.05
N SER A 154 14.49 8.93 7.96
CA SER A 154 13.27 9.55 7.43
C SER A 154 12.23 8.51 6.98
N ARG A 155 12.57 7.22 6.99
CA ARG A 155 11.76 6.10 6.51
C ARG A 155 11.09 5.36 7.67
N LEU A 156 10.05 5.96 8.23
CA LEU A 156 9.16 5.26 9.15
C LEU A 156 8.06 4.59 8.33
N ALA A 157 8.02 3.27 8.35
CA ALA A 157 6.88 2.51 7.86
C ALA A 157 5.73 2.58 8.87
N LEU A 158 4.49 2.60 8.36
CA LEU A 158 3.33 2.34 9.20
C LEU A 158 3.42 0.91 9.71
N SER A 159 3.42 0.74 11.01
CA SER A 159 3.40 -0.57 11.65
C SER A 159 2.26 -0.64 12.66
N MET A 160 1.76 -1.85 12.87
CA MET A 160 0.79 -2.12 13.92
C MET A 160 1.55 -2.34 15.23
N MET A 161 1.12 -1.67 16.28
CA MET A 161 1.59 -1.99 17.62
C MET A 161 0.82 -3.21 18.14
N ASP A 162 1.48 -4.04 18.92
CA ASP A 162 0.82 -5.17 19.55
C ASP A 162 -0.19 -4.69 20.61
N GLY A 163 -1.32 -5.40 20.70
CA GLY A 163 -2.37 -5.12 21.66
C GLY A 163 -2.17 -5.85 22.99
N THR A 164 -3.14 -5.72 23.85
CA THR A 164 -3.28 -6.56 25.05
C THR A 164 -3.71 -7.98 24.66
N GLY A 165 -3.25 -8.96 25.43
CA GLY A 165 -3.54 -10.35 25.19
C GLY A 165 -4.94 -10.83 25.65
N GLU A 166 -5.91 -9.94 25.65
CA GLU A 166 -7.25 -10.22 26.16
C GLU A 166 -8.14 -10.84 25.09
N ASP A 167 -8.91 -11.87 25.49
CA ASP A 167 -9.95 -12.44 24.65
C ASP A 167 -11.14 -11.50 24.58
N ASP A 168 -11.81 -11.48 23.43
CA ASP A 168 -12.92 -10.59 23.17
C ASP A 168 -14.26 -11.31 23.33
N ARG A 169 -15.34 -10.55 23.39
CA ARG A 169 -16.70 -11.09 23.50
C ARG A 169 -17.34 -11.22 22.12
N ILE A 170 -18.12 -12.26 21.93
CA ILE A 170 -18.96 -12.38 20.75
C ILE A 170 -19.99 -11.23 20.80
N LEU A 171 -20.01 -10.41 19.76
CA LEU A 171 -21.00 -9.35 19.62
C LEU A 171 -22.27 -9.92 18.99
N ILE A 172 -23.35 -10.02 19.78
CA ILE A 172 -24.63 -10.59 19.31
C ILE A 172 -25.16 -9.76 18.14
N ARG A 173 -25.26 -10.40 16.96
CA ARG A 173 -25.62 -9.75 15.68
C ARG A 173 -24.75 -8.54 15.32
N GLY A 174 -23.47 -8.56 15.71
CA GLY A 174 -22.54 -7.46 15.46
C GLY A 174 -22.79 -6.20 16.28
N ASN A 175 -23.66 -6.24 17.28
CA ASN A 175 -24.02 -5.07 18.10
C ASN A 175 -23.08 -4.96 19.30
N SER A 176 -22.24 -3.93 19.33
CA SER A 176 -21.30 -3.66 20.40
C SER A 176 -21.95 -3.36 21.76
N ALA A 177 -23.22 -2.98 21.79
CA ALA A 177 -24.00 -2.78 23.01
C ALA A 177 -24.57 -4.10 23.59
N LYS A 178 -24.42 -5.22 22.88
CA LYS A 178 -24.90 -6.55 23.31
C LYS A 178 -23.76 -7.56 23.30
N PRO A 179 -22.78 -7.43 24.21
CA PRO A 179 -21.69 -8.39 24.32
C PRO A 179 -22.23 -9.73 24.84
N GLY A 180 -21.86 -10.82 24.17
CA GLY A 180 -22.14 -12.19 24.58
C GLY A 180 -21.03 -12.78 25.44
N GLN A 181 -20.81 -14.10 25.33
CA GLN A 181 -19.74 -14.80 26.02
C GLN A 181 -18.36 -14.37 25.55
N ILE A 182 -17.36 -14.54 26.41
CA ILE A 182 -15.94 -14.37 26.03
C ILE A 182 -15.55 -15.56 25.19
N GLU A 183 -14.94 -15.29 24.05
CA GLU A 183 -14.43 -16.31 23.13
C GLU A 183 -12.91 -16.26 23.10
N PRO A 184 -12.23 -17.36 23.44
CA PRO A 184 -10.78 -17.42 23.31
C PRO A 184 -10.36 -17.33 21.84
N ARG A 185 -9.15 -16.83 21.61
CA ARG A 185 -8.60 -16.79 20.24
C ARG A 185 -8.24 -18.16 19.75
N HIS A 186 -8.77 -18.54 18.59
CA HIS A 186 -8.55 -19.81 17.92
C HIS A 186 -7.91 -19.61 16.54
N PHE A 187 -7.24 -20.62 16.05
CA PHE A 187 -6.97 -20.75 14.63
C PHE A 187 -8.15 -21.43 13.94
N LEU A 188 -8.05 -21.69 12.62
CA LEU A 188 -9.10 -22.38 11.87
C LEU A 188 -9.33 -23.80 12.46
N THR A 189 -10.52 -24.04 12.96
CA THR A 189 -10.91 -25.34 13.58
C THR A 189 -10.63 -26.55 12.68
N ALA A 190 -10.84 -26.40 11.36
CA ALA A 190 -10.53 -27.44 10.38
C ALA A 190 -9.04 -27.82 10.29
N ILE A 191 -8.13 -26.97 10.79
CA ILE A 191 -6.68 -27.22 10.78
C ILE A 191 -6.17 -27.56 12.18
N SER A 192 -6.60 -26.83 13.21
CA SER A 192 -6.05 -26.92 14.57
C SER A 192 -6.99 -27.55 15.57
N GLY A 193 -8.22 -27.92 15.18
CA GLY A 193 -9.28 -28.33 16.12
C GLY A 193 -9.75 -27.15 17.00
N ASP A 194 -10.55 -27.45 18.03
CA ASP A 194 -11.12 -26.46 18.96
C ASP A 194 -10.16 -26.06 20.09
N LYS A 195 -8.86 -26.06 19.87
CA LYS A 195 -7.90 -25.68 20.90
C LYS A 195 -7.63 -24.17 20.83
N PRO A 196 -7.79 -23.46 21.96
CA PRO A 196 -7.40 -22.06 22.05
C PRO A 196 -5.92 -21.89 21.75
N LEU A 197 -5.56 -20.72 21.18
CA LEU A 197 -4.16 -20.40 20.96
C LEU A 197 -3.45 -20.20 22.30
N PRO A 198 -2.29 -20.85 22.53
CA PRO A 198 -1.51 -20.69 23.77
C PRO A 198 -0.77 -19.34 23.74
N ILE A 199 -1.48 -18.26 24.04
CA ILE A 199 -0.92 -16.90 24.03
C ILE A 199 -0.45 -16.57 25.43
N GLN A 200 0.86 -16.56 25.66
CA GLN A 200 1.46 -16.19 26.94
C GLN A 200 1.69 -14.67 27.06
N LYS A 201 1.96 -13.97 25.94
CA LYS A 201 2.27 -12.56 25.92
C LYS A 201 1.82 -11.91 24.61
N GLY A 202 1.29 -10.69 24.72
CA GLY A 202 0.86 -9.90 23.56
C GLY A 202 -0.52 -10.28 23.03
N SER A 203 -0.84 -9.84 21.81
CA SER A 203 -2.18 -10.00 21.21
C SER A 203 -2.42 -11.36 20.54
N GLY A 204 -1.41 -12.20 20.42
CA GLY A 204 -1.47 -13.46 19.67
C GLY A 204 -1.18 -13.33 18.18
N ARG A 205 -0.86 -12.13 17.67
CA ARG A 205 -0.53 -11.96 16.24
C ARG A 205 0.72 -12.71 15.81
N LEU A 206 1.72 -12.84 16.68
CA LEU A 206 2.91 -13.64 16.40
C LEU A 206 2.54 -15.12 16.25
N GLN A 207 1.79 -15.67 17.19
CA GLN A 207 1.32 -17.06 17.16
C GLN A 207 0.46 -17.34 15.94
N LEU A 208 -0.43 -16.39 15.58
CA LEU A 208 -1.20 -16.49 14.34
C LEU A 208 -0.29 -16.52 13.10
N ALA A 209 0.73 -15.65 13.05
CA ALA A 209 1.69 -15.63 11.94
C ALA A 209 2.50 -16.94 11.85
N GLU A 210 2.89 -17.51 12.97
CA GLU A 210 3.57 -18.80 13.06
C GLU A 210 2.69 -19.92 12.51
N LEU A 211 1.42 -20.01 12.91
CA LEU A 211 0.45 -20.99 12.41
C LEU A 211 0.14 -20.83 10.91
N VAL A 212 0.04 -19.60 10.43
CA VAL A 212 -0.11 -19.34 8.99
C VAL A 212 1.13 -19.82 8.23
N ASN A 213 2.33 -19.64 8.79
CA ASN A 213 3.58 -20.05 8.18
C ASN A 213 4.02 -21.48 8.49
N ASP A 214 3.27 -22.21 9.31
CA ASP A 214 3.61 -23.59 9.64
C ASP A 214 3.73 -24.43 8.37
N PRO A 215 4.80 -25.23 8.19
CA PRO A 215 4.94 -26.12 7.06
C PRO A 215 3.83 -27.15 6.93
N THR A 216 3.20 -27.51 8.04
CA THR A 216 2.06 -28.47 8.08
C THR A 216 0.74 -27.81 7.69
N ASN A 217 0.66 -26.47 7.64
CA ASN A 217 -0.53 -25.78 7.18
C ASN A 217 -0.81 -26.08 5.69
N PRO A 218 -1.91 -26.77 5.37
CA PRO A 218 -2.16 -27.24 4.01
C PRO A 218 -2.52 -26.11 3.05
N LEU A 219 -2.90 -24.93 3.54
CA LEU A 219 -3.44 -23.84 2.71
C LEU A 219 -2.37 -22.89 2.22
N THR A 220 -1.46 -22.43 3.08
CA THR A 220 -0.57 -21.32 2.77
C THR A 220 0.25 -21.55 1.50
N SER A 221 0.91 -22.70 1.37
CA SER A 221 1.72 -23.00 0.20
C SER A 221 0.88 -23.21 -1.05
N ARG A 222 -0.29 -23.87 -0.94
CA ARG A 222 -1.22 -24.03 -2.07
C ARG A 222 -1.75 -22.69 -2.58
N VAL A 223 -2.13 -21.78 -1.68
CA VAL A 223 -2.63 -20.45 -2.03
C VAL A 223 -1.55 -19.64 -2.76
N ILE A 224 -0.32 -19.61 -2.23
CA ILE A 224 0.78 -18.85 -2.84
C ILE A 224 1.14 -19.40 -4.22
N VAL A 225 1.32 -20.71 -4.38
CA VAL A 225 1.67 -21.27 -5.70
C VAL A 225 0.53 -21.13 -6.70
N ASN A 226 -0.73 -21.21 -6.25
CA ASN A 226 -1.89 -20.95 -7.09
C ASN A 226 -1.93 -19.49 -7.59
N ARG A 227 -1.57 -18.53 -6.73
CA ARG A 227 -1.46 -17.11 -7.10
C ARG A 227 -0.31 -16.87 -8.08
N ILE A 228 0.85 -17.48 -7.86
CA ILE A 228 1.98 -17.41 -8.81
C ILE A 228 1.53 -17.99 -10.16
N TRP A 229 0.90 -19.16 -10.17
CA TRP A 229 0.34 -19.78 -11.37
C TRP A 229 -0.68 -18.85 -12.07
N HIS A 230 -1.62 -18.29 -11.32
CA HIS A 230 -2.61 -17.34 -11.86
C HIS A 230 -1.94 -16.13 -12.54
N HIS A 231 -0.92 -15.54 -11.90
CA HIS A 231 -0.21 -14.40 -12.49
C HIS A 231 0.59 -14.76 -13.75
N LEU A 232 1.08 -15.97 -13.86
CA LEU A 232 1.85 -16.44 -15.02
C LEU A 232 0.94 -16.93 -16.14
N MET A 233 -0.09 -17.69 -15.82
CA MET A 233 -0.95 -18.38 -16.78
C MET A 233 -2.27 -17.65 -17.08
N GLY A 234 -2.67 -16.66 -16.28
CA GLY A 234 -3.90 -15.88 -16.42
C GLY A 234 -5.10 -16.44 -15.65
N ARG A 235 -5.09 -17.72 -15.28
CA ARG A 235 -6.09 -18.37 -14.44
C ARG A 235 -5.40 -19.27 -13.42
N GLY A 236 -5.89 -19.34 -12.19
CA GLY A 236 -5.40 -20.25 -11.17
C GLY A 236 -5.74 -21.72 -11.46
N ILE A 237 -4.97 -22.65 -10.92
CA ILE A 237 -5.34 -24.07 -10.85
C ILE A 237 -6.64 -24.20 -10.04
N VAL A 238 -6.76 -23.43 -8.95
CA VAL A 238 -8.03 -23.08 -8.30
C VAL A 238 -8.46 -21.71 -8.85
N PRO A 239 -9.56 -21.63 -9.64
CA PRO A 239 -9.97 -20.38 -10.27
C PRO A 239 -10.38 -19.28 -9.28
N THR A 240 -10.94 -19.65 -8.14
CA THR A 240 -11.24 -18.74 -7.02
C THR A 240 -10.00 -18.52 -6.15
N THR A 241 -9.09 -17.64 -6.59
CA THR A 241 -7.77 -17.46 -5.98
C THR A 241 -7.78 -16.93 -4.55
N ASP A 242 -8.89 -16.39 -4.10
CA ASP A 242 -9.18 -15.82 -2.78
C ASP A 242 -10.14 -16.68 -1.94
N ASP A 243 -10.63 -17.79 -2.51
CA ASP A 243 -11.51 -18.71 -1.80
C ASP A 243 -11.11 -20.17 -2.07
N PHE A 244 -10.49 -20.77 -1.07
CA PHE A 244 -10.13 -22.19 -1.00
C PHE A 244 -11.07 -22.96 -0.05
N GLY A 245 -12.14 -22.33 0.40
CA GLY A 245 -13.14 -22.89 1.27
C GLY A 245 -14.28 -23.61 0.52
N PHE A 246 -15.38 -23.80 1.22
CA PHE A 246 -16.54 -24.55 0.73
C PHE A 246 -17.20 -23.92 -0.50
N LEU A 247 -17.22 -22.58 -0.60
CA LEU A 247 -17.78 -21.85 -1.75
C LEU A 247 -16.80 -21.68 -2.90
N GLY A 248 -15.52 -22.05 -2.70
CA GLY A 248 -14.49 -22.00 -3.71
C GLY A 248 -14.63 -23.12 -4.74
N GLN A 249 -14.03 -22.87 -5.92
CA GLN A 249 -13.98 -23.89 -6.98
C GLN A 249 -12.90 -24.92 -6.68
N ARG A 250 -13.15 -26.17 -7.10
CA ARG A 250 -12.16 -27.24 -6.98
C ARG A 250 -10.98 -27.01 -7.93
N PRO A 251 -9.77 -27.44 -7.55
CA PRO A 251 -8.61 -27.36 -8.44
C PRO A 251 -8.82 -28.22 -9.70
N THR A 252 -8.48 -27.67 -10.87
CA THR A 252 -8.53 -28.43 -12.14
C THR A 252 -7.48 -29.56 -12.17
N HIS A 253 -6.35 -29.33 -11.50
CA HIS A 253 -5.22 -30.27 -11.43
C HIS A 253 -4.73 -30.40 -9.97
N PRO A 254 -5.43 -31.17 -9.10
CA PRO A 254 -5.10 -31.23 -7.67
C PRO A 254 -3.67 -31.75 -7.42
N ARG A 255 -3.24 -32.80 -8.15
CA ARG A 255 -1.87 -33.36 -8.01
C ARG A 255 -0.79 -32.34 -8.40
N LEU A 256 -1.03 -31.50 -9.41
CA LEU A 256 -0.10 -30.45 -9.80
C LEU A 256 -0.01 -29.37 -8.72
N LEU A 257 -1.15 -28.97 -8.15
CA LEU A 257 -1.18 -27.98 -7.06
C LEU A 257 -0.39 -28.48 -5.85
N ASP A 258 -0.56 -29.74 -5.49
CA ASP A 258 0.16 -30.38 -4.37
C ASP A 258 1.66 -30.48 -4.66
N HIS A 259 2.03 -30.90 -5.87
CA HIS A 259 3.44 -30.95 -6.30
C HIS A 259 4.11 -29.57 -6.21
N LEU A 260 3.47 -28.53 -6.73
CA LEU A 260 4.00 -27.17 -6.68
C LEU A 260 4.12 -26.67 -5.24
N ALA A 261 3.12 -26.93 -4.39
CA ALA A 261 3.12 -26.56 -2.98
C ALA A 261 4.28 -27.21 -2.21
N MET A 262 4.47 -28.54 -2.40
CA MET A 262 5.58 -29.26 -1.78
C MET A 262 6.94 -28.77 -2.26
N ARG A 263 7.08 -28.56 -3.58
CA ARG A 263 8.31 -28.02 -4.16
C ARG A 263 8.63 -26.63 -3.66
N PHE A 264 7.61 -25.79 -3.44
CA PHE A 264 7.78 -24.45 -2.89
C PHE A 264 8.30 -24.51 -1.45
N LEU A 265 7.75 -25.38 -0.61
CA LEU A 265 8.22 -25.61 0.76
C LEU A 265 9.67 -26.11 0.79
N GLN A 266 9.97 -27.17 0.03
CA GLN A 266 11.30 -27.77 -0.02
C GLN A 266 12.37 -26.82 -0.60
N GLY A 267 11.96 -25.92 -1.52
CA GLY A 267 12.81 -24.88 -2.09
C GLY A 267 12.99 -23.63 -1.25
N GLY A 268 12.71 -23.68 0.07
CA GLY A 268 12.84 -22.55 0.99
C GLY A 268 11.86 -21.40 0.70
N ARG A 269 10.71 -21.70 0.13
CA ARG A 269 9.63 -20.73 -0.19
C ARG A 269 10.08 -19.59 -1.12
N SER A 270 11.02 -19.86 -2.03
CA SER A 270 11.52 -18.88 -2.98
C SER A 270 10.53 -18.66 -4.12
N ILE A 271 9.90 -17.48 -4.15
CA ILE A 271 9.00 -17.06 -5.22
C ILE A 271 9.73 -17.04 -6.56
N LYS A 272 10.96 -16.51 -6.62
CA LYS A 272 11.76 -16.46 -7.87
C LYS A 272 12.04 -17.85 -8.42
N SER A 273 12.40 -18.80 -7.55
CA SER A 273 12.65 -20.18 -7.97
C SER A 273 11.39 -20.84 -8.51
N MET A 274 10.22 -20.60 -7.89
CA MET A 274 8.94 -21.10 -8.35
C MET A 274 8.53 -20.50 -9.69
N ILE A 275 8.68 -19.19 -9.88
CA ILE A 275 8.44 -18.51 -11.16
C ILE A 275 9.34 -19.15 -12.24
N LYS A 276 10.65 -19.26 -11.98
CA LYS A 276 11.59 -19.89 -12.93
C LYS A 276 11.15 -21.31 -13.29
N TYR A 277 10.73 -22.10 -12.31
CA TYR A 277 10.28 -23.48 -12.55
C TYR A 277 9.06 -23.54 -13.48
N ILE A 278 8.08 -22.67 -13.27
CA ILE A 278 6.86 -22.64 -14.09
C ILE A 278 7.15 -22.11 -15.49
N VAL A 279 7.91 -21.02 -15.66
CA VAL A 279 8.15 -20.43 -16.99
C VAL A 279 9.04 -21.30 -17.86
N LEU A 280 9.86 -22.16 -17.29
CA LEU A 280 10.66 -23.17 -18.03
C LEU A 280 9.86 -24.43 -18.39
N SER A 281 8.61 -24.56 -17.91
CA SER A 281 7.78 -25.72 -18.23
C SER A 281 7.29 -25.67 -19.69
N ARG A 282 7.10 -26.84 -20.30
CA ARG A 282 6.50 -26.96 -21.64
C ARG A 282 5.10 -26.33 -21.68
N THR A 283 4.33 -26.44 -20.60
CA THR A 283 2.99 -25.85 -20.50
C THR A 283 3.00 -24.33 -20.62
N TYR A 284 4.00 -23.65 -20.03
CA TYR A 284 4.13 -22.19 -20.17
C TYR A 284 4.59 -21.78 -21.57
N GLN A 285 5.41 -22.60 -22.21
CA GLN A 285 6.00 -22.33 -23.53
C GLN A 285 5.13 -22.78 -24.71
N MET A 286 3.91 -23.27 -24.43
CA MET A 286 2.97 -23.63 -25.49
C MET A 286 2.54 -22.43 -26.33
N SER A 287 2.25 -22.70 -27.62
CA SER A 287 1.66 -21.73 -28.52
C SER A 287 0.31 -21.22 -28.00
N SER A 288 -0.03 -19.98 -28.35
CA SER A 288 -1.36 -19.41 -28.12
C SER A 288 -2.43 -19.94 -29.10
N HIS A 289 -2.02 -20.63 -30.15
CA HIS A 289 -2.94 -21.22 -31.11
C HIS A 289 -3.47 -22.56 -30.65
N ALA A 290 -4.78 -22.63 -30.41
CA ALA A 290 -5.45 -23.87 -30.03
C ALA A 290 -5.63 -24.80 -31.24
N ASN A 291 -5.33 -26.10 -31.05
CA ASN A 291 -5.74 -27.12 -32.01
C ASN A 291 -7.27 -27.22 -32.06
N GLN A 292 -7.86 -27.33 -33.26
CA GLN A 292 -9.34 -27.39 -33.45
C GLN A 292 -9.99 -28.51 -32.63
N ARG A 293 -9.43 -29.71 -32.64
CA ARG A 293 -9.94 -30.86 -31.89
C ARG A 293 -9.87 -30.62 -30.40
N ALA A 294 -8.74 -30.08 -29.92
CA ALA A 294 -8.59 -29.75 -28.50
C ALA A 294 -9.59 -28.67 -28.07
N LYS A 295 -9.85 -27.66 -28.92
CA LYS A 295 -10.85 -26.60 -28.67
C LYS A 295 -12.29 -27.11 -28.60
N GLN A 296 -12.60 -28.18 -29.37
CA GLN A 296 -13.90 -28.84 -29.28
C GLN A 296 -14.06 -29.66 -28.00
N LEU A 297 -13.01 -30.32 -27.54
CA LEU A 297 -13.02 -31.17 -26.34
C LEU A 297 -12.94 -30.37 -25.05
N ASP A 298 -12.20 -29.28 -25.05
CA ASP A 298 -11.99 -28.40 -23.89
C ASP A 298 -12.06 -26.93 -24.31
N PRO A 299 -13.29 -26.42 -24.61
CA PRO A 299 -13.48 -25.07 -25.10
C PRO A 299 -13.05 -24.00 -24.09
N ASN A 300 -13.06 -24.33 -22.80
CA ASN A 300 -12.66 -23.43 -21.72
C ASN A 300 -11.15 -23.54 -21.36
N ASN A 301 -10.39 -24.35 -22.09
CA ASN A 301 -8.98 -24.59 -21.82
C ASN A 301 -8.70 -24.95 -20.35
N LEU A 302 -9.52 -25.80 -19.76
CA LEU A 302 -9.37 -26.25 -18.37
C LEU A 302 -8.14 -27.15 -18.21
N LEU A 303 -7.81 -27.90 -19.27
CA LEU A 303 -6.69 -28.84 -19.30
C LEU A 303 -5.39 -28.24 -19.84
N TRP A 304 -5.36 -26.93 -20.08
CA TRP A 304 -4.17 -26.21 -20.52
C TRP A 304 -3.57 -26.74 -21.83
N HIS A 305 -4.41 -26.95 -22.85
CA HIS A 305 -3.95 -27.45 -24.16
C HIS A 305 -3.34 -26.35 -25.05
N HIS A 306 -3.45 -25.07 -24.69
CA HIS A 306 -2.76 -23.93 -25.30
C HIS A 306 -2.57 -22.82 -24.25
N ARG A 307 -1.69 -21.87 -24.51
CA ARG A 307 -1.52 -20.68 -23.69
C ARG A 307 -2.51 -19.59 -24.15
N PRO A 308 -3.51 -19.19 -23.36
CA PRO A 308 -4.44 -18.15 -23.80
C PRO A 308 -3.75 -16.80 -23.93
N PRO A 309 -4.10 -15.99 -24.95
CA PRO A 309 -3.69 -14.59 -25.00
C PRO A 309 -4.13 -13.86 -23.75
N ARG A 310 -3.28 -13.00 -23.23
CA ARG A 310 -3.55 -12.29 -21.98
C ARG A 310 -3.37 -10.80 -22.15
N ARG A 311 -4.41 -10.02 -21.77
CA ARG A 311 -4.32 -8.57 -21.75
C ARG A 311 -3.36 -8.12 -20.66
N LEU A 312 -2.52 -7.13 -20.94
CA LEU A 312 -1.66 -6.46 -20.01
C LEU A 312 -2.51 -5.66 -18.98
N GLN A 313 -1.97 -5.48 -17.79
CA GLN A 313 -2.54 -4.60 -16.78
C GLN A 313 -2.23 -3.14 -17.11
N GLY A 314 -3.07 -2.21 -16.66
CA GLY A 314 -2.91 -0.78 -16.95
C GLY A 314 -1.53 -0.23 -16.59
N GLU A 315 -0.97 -0.69 -15.46
CA GLU A 315 0.38 -0.32 -15.04
C GLU A 315 1.45 -0.76 -16.04
N ALA A 316 1.32 -1.98 -16.58
CA ALA A 316 2.27 -2.49 -17.57
C ALA A 316 2.14 -1.76 -18.90
N ILE A 317 0.90 -1.46 -19.34
CA ILE A 317 0.64 -0.70 -20.59
C ILE A 317 1.27 0.70 -20.47
N ARG A 318 1.04 1.42 -19.38
CA ARG A 318 1.63 2.74 -19.16
C ARG A 318 3.16 2.70 -19.08
N ASP A 319 3.73 1.73 -18.34
CA ASP A 319 5.17 1.57 -18.23
C ASP A 319 5.81 1.21 -19.60
N SER A 320 5.10 0.46 -20.46
CA SER A 320 5.52 0.18 -21.84
C SER A 320 5.54 1.46 -22.70
N LEU A 321 4.50 2.30 -22.60
CA LEU A 321 4.46 3.59 -23.29
C LEU A 321 5.61 4.51 -22.86
N LEU A 322 5.90 4.58 -21.55
CA LEU A 322 7.04 5.33 -21.02
C LEU A 322 8.38 4.76 -21.52
N THR A 323 8.48 3.44 -21.68
CA THR A 323 9.68 2.79 -22.23
C THR A 323 9.89 3.17 -23.68
N LEU A 324 8.84 3.11 -24.51
CA LEU A 324 8.91 3.46 -25.94
C LEU A 324 9.30 4.92 -26.14
N SER A 325 8.70 5.83 -25.36
CA SER A 325 9.01 7.26 -25.42
C SER A 325 10.41 7.63 -24.89
N GLY A 326 11.10 6.70 -24.21
CA GLY A 326 12.38 6.96 -23.56
C GLY A 326 12.27 7.75 -22.25
N ARG A 327 11.06 7.95 -21.71
CA ARG A 327 10.82 8.68 -20.47
C ARG A 327 10.83 7.81 -19.22
N LEU A 328 10.94 6.49 -19.32
CA LEU A 328 10.86 5.61 -18.17
C LEU A 328 12.03 5.83 -17.21
N ASP A 329 11.72 6.31 -16.00
CA ASP A 329 12.65 6.32 -14.86
C ASP A 329 12.57 4.99 -14.11
N THR A 330 13.65 4.22 -14.17
CA THR A 330 13.79 2.91 -13.52
C THR A 330 14.22 2.99 -12.06
N THR A 331 14.43 4.20 -11.51
CA THR A 331 14.84 4.40 -10.12
C THR A 331 13.90 3.65 -9.18
N ALA A 332 14.47 2.75 -8.38
CA ALA A 332 13.71 1.96 -7.41
C ALA A 332 13.59 2.69 -6.08
N PHE A 333 12.47 2.45 -5.38
CA PHE A 333 12.17 2.99 -4.05
C PHE A 333 11.95 4.52 -4.01
N GLY A 334 11.93 5.11 -2.82
CA GLY A 334 11.68 6.52 -2.60
C GLY A 334 10.20 6.87 -2.32
N PRO A 335 9.88 8.16 -2.19
CA PRO A 335 8.50 8.61 -1.95
C PRO A 335 7.62 8.36 -3.17
N PRO A 336 6.29 8.17 -2.97
CA PRO A 336 5.36 8.02 -4.09
C PRO A 336 5.19 9.34 -4.84
N VAL A 337 5.03 9.23 -6.15
CA VAL A 337 4.74 10.38 -7.02
C VAL A 337 3.27 10.79 -6.85
N PRO A 338 2.95 12.09 -6.77
CA PRO A 338 1.58 12.56 -6.72
C PRO A 338 0.79 12.15 -7.97
N ILE A 339 -0.49 11.82 -7.79
CA ILE A 339 -1.38 11.54 -8.91
C ILE A 339 -1.64 12.80 -9.74
N HIS A 340 -1.69 12.66 -11.06
CA HIS A 340 -2.20 13.70 -11.95
C HIS A 340 -3.71 13.88 -11.76
N LEU A 341 -4.15 15.13 -11.56
CA LEU A 341 -5.55 15.47 -11.30
C LEU A 341 -6.18 16.09 -12.54
N THR A 342 -7.15 15.40 -13.11
CA THR A 342 -7.97 15.95 -14.20
C THR A 342 -8.99 16.97 -13.67
N SER A 343 -9.59 17.76 -14.56
CA SER A 343 -10.67 18.73 -14.23
C SER A 343 -11.91 18.07 -13.62
N PHE A 344 -12.16 16.79 -13.94
CA PHE A 344 -13.30 16.02 -13.45
C PHE A 344 -13.10 15.42 -12.06
N MET A 345 -11.88 15.37 -11.57
CA MET A 345 -11.56 14.83 -10.25
C MET A 345 -11.86 15.86 -9.16
N ASN A 346 -13.12 16.10 -8.88
CA ASN A 346 -13.59 17.02 -7.84
C ASN A 346 -14.15 16.25 -6.65
N GLY A 347 -14.11 16.85 -5.46
CA GLY A 347 -14.73 16.28 -4.27
C GLY A 347 -13.90 16.40 -3.00
N ARG A 348 -14.47 15.88 -1.91
CA ARG A 348 -13.85 15.92 -0.57
C ARG A 348 -12.54 15.16 -0.55
N GLY A 349 -11.49 15.78 -0.06
CA GLY A 349 -10.16 15.18 0.05
C GLY A 349 -9.31 15.30 -1.21
N ARG A 350 -9.73 16.13 -2.19
CA ARG A 350 -8.92 16.42 -3.38
C ARG A 350 -7.56 16.98 -2.96
N PRO A 351 -6.46 16.40 -3.46
CA PRO A 351 -5.13 16.94 -3.21
C PRO A 351 -5.00 18.40 -3.69
N LYS A 352 -4.26 19.22 -2.97
CA LYS A 352 -4.04 20.62 -3.35
C LYS A 352 -3.16 20.77 -4.59
N LYS A 353 -2.24 19.82 -4.81
CA LYS A 353 -1.32 19.83 -5.96
C LYS A 353 -1.58 18.61 -6.83
N SER A 354 -1.62 18.83 -8.15
CA SER A 354 -1.59 17.78 -9.16
C SER A 354 -0.15 17.33 -9.36
N GLY A 355 0.04 16.04 -9.61
CA GLY A 355 1.29 15.53 -10.18
C GLY A 355 1.41 15.86 -11.68
N SER A 356 2.57 15.55 -12.25
CA SER A 356 2.81 15.59 -13.69
C SER A 356 1.91 14.57 -14.42
N LEU A 357 1.65 14.81 -15.69
CA LEU A 357 0.81 13.93 -16.52
C LEU A 357 1.44 12.54 -16.64
N ASP A 358 2.76 12.50 -16.87
CA ASP A 358 3.54 11.27 -17.00
C ASP A 358 4.06 10.70 -15.66
N GLY A 359 3.66 11.27 -14.51
CA GLY A 359 4.10 10.83 -13.19
C GLY A 359 5.61 10.88 -13.01
N ASP A 360 6.26 11.94 -13.53
CA ASP A 360 7.71 12.16 -13.53
C ASP A 360 8.50 10.99 -14.18
N GLY A 361 7.90 10.32 -15.16
CA GLY A 361 8.46 9.15 -15.82
C GLY A 361 8.56 7.90 -14.94
N ARG A 362 8.18 7.98 -13.66
CA ARG A 362 8.31 6.86 -12.71
C ARG A 362 7.38 5.71 -13.07
N ARG A 363 7.84 4.47 -12.77
CA ARG A 363 7.01 3.28 -12.93
C ARG A 363 5.67 3.42 -12.20
N SER A 364 4.62 2.90 -12.78
CA SER A 364 3.23 3.02 -12.30
C SER A 364 3.04 2.57 -10.85
N ILE A 365 3.85 1.63 -10.35
CA ILE A 365 3.80 1.18 -8.96
C ILE A 365 4.16 2.27 -7.94
N TYR A 366 4.84 3.34 -8.37
CA TYR A 366 5.23 4.46 -7.50
C TYR A 366 4.23 5.62 -7.50
N ILE A 367 3.19 5.57 -8.33
CA ILE A 367 2.13 6.57 -8.30
C ILE A 367 1.28 6.38 -7.05
N SER A 368 1.05 7.46 -6.30
CA SER A 368 0.26 7.41 -5.08
C SER A 368 -1.20 7.06 -5.36
N VAL A 369 -1.71 6.05 -4.68
CA VAL A 369 -3.12 5.65 -4.78
C VAL A 369 -3.97 6.51 -3.83
N ARG A 370 -4.91 7.26 -4.38
CA ARG A 370 -5.89 8.06 -3.64
C ARG A 370 -7.28 7.44 -3.85
N ARG A 371 -7.95 7.02 -2.77
CA ARG A 371 -9.20 6.24 -2.85
C ARG A 371 -10.28 6.88 -3.73
N ASN A 372 -10.45 8.20 -3.65
CA ASN A 372 -11.47 8.94 -4.39
C ASN A 372 -10.96 9.59 -5.68
N PHE A 373 -9.68 9.44 -6.00
CA PHE A 373 -9.03 10.10 -7.13
C PHE A 373 -8.13 9.08 -7.82
N LEU A 374 -8.75 8.18 -8.59
CA LEU A 374 -8.03 7.16 -9.34
C LEU A 374 -7.85 7.63 -10.79
N SER A 375 -6.72 7.27 -11.41
CA SER A 375 -6.45 7.60 -12.81
C SER A 375 -7.51 6.99 -13.72
N PRO A 376 -8.15 7.77 -14.62
CA PRO A 376 -9.10 7.24 -15.60
C PRO A 376 -8.47 6.17 -16.49
N PHE A 377 -7.21 6.36 -16.90
CA PHE A 377 -6.42 5.37 -17.64
C PHE A 377 -6.37 4.04 -16.89
N MET A 378 -5.97 4.06 -15.61
CA MET A 378 -5.88 2.85 -14.79
C MET A 378 -7.24 2.18 -14.59
N LEU A 379 -8.31 2.96 -14.39
CA LEU A 379 -9.67 2.42 -14.23
C LEU A 379 -10.18 1.74 -15.50
N ALA A 380 -9.90 2.28 -16.68
CA ALA A 380 -10.27 1.66 -17.96
C ALA A 380 -9.63 0.28 -18.14
N PHE A 381 -8.44 0.06 -17.55
CA PHE A 381 -7.71 -1.21 -17.57
C PHE A 381 -7.87 -2.05 -16.29
N ASP A 382 -9.01 -1.94 -15.63
CA ASP A 382 -9.43 -2.75 -14.47
C ASP A 382 -8.50 -2.66 -13.26
N THR A 383 -7.89 -1.50 -13.00
CA THR A 383 -7.17 -1.32 -11.73
C THR A 383 -8.14 -1.43 -10.56
N PRO A 384 -7.84 -2.26 -9.55
CA PRO A 384 -8.73 -2.48 -8.41
C PRO A 384 -9.00 -1.19 -7.64
N THR A 385 -10.25 -1.00 -7.23
CA THR A 385 -10.59 0.07 -6.29
C THR A 385 -10.01 -0.25 -4.91
N PRO A 386 -9.36 0.70 -4.21
CA PRO A 386 -8.61 0.42 -2.98
C PRO A 386 -9.49 0.36 -1.72
N PHE A 387 -10.75 -0.13 -1.85
CA PHE A 387 -11.70 -0.22 -0.74
C PHE A 387 -11.79 -1.61 -0.13
N SER A 388 -11.43 -2.65 -0.88
CA SER A 388 -11.50 -4.04 -0.45
C SER A 388 -10.30 -4.85 -0.93
N SER A 389 -10.03 -5.95 -0.24
CA SER A 389 -9.07 -6.95 -0.72
C SER A 389 -9.66 -7.71 -1.90
N MET A 390 -8.82 -8.01 -2.89
CA MET A 390 -9.21 -8.81 -4.06
C MET A 390 -8.19 -9.92 -4.28
N GLY A 391 -8.68 -11.13 -4.49
CA GLY A 391 -7.84 -12.29 -4.80
C GLY A 391 -7.30 -12.27 -6.23
N ARG A 392 -8.02 -11.63 -7.14
CA ARG A 392 -7.66 -11.45 -8.54
C ARG A 392 -8.22 -10.13 -9.07
N ARG A 393 -7.57 -9.58 -10.10
CA ARG A 393 -8.12 -8.45 -10.85
C ARG A 393 -9.18 -8.95 -11.85
N ASN A 394 -10.17 -8.12 -12.10
CA ASN A 394 -11.04 -8.32 -13.26
C ASN A 394 -10.23 -8.10 -14.54
N VAL A 395 -10.65 -8.77 -15.60
CA VAL A 395 -10.12 -8.55 -16.96
C VAL A 395 -11.32 -8.37 -17.86
N SER A 396 -11.70 -7.12 -18.09
CA SER A 396 -12.77 -6.76 -19.00
C SER A 396 -12.24 -6.49 -20.41
N ASN A 397 -13.12 -6.53 -21.39
CA ASN A 397 -12.85 -6.06 -22.75
C ASN A 397 -13.98 -5.10 -23.12
N VAL A 398 -13.77 -3.83 -22.85
CA VAL A 398 -14.79 -2.79 -22.98
C VAL A 398 -14.34 -1.68 -23.94
N PRO A 399 -15.28 -1.01 -24.63
CA PRO A 399 -14.96 0.07 -25.58
C PRO A 399 -14.18 1.24 -24.98
N ALA A 400 -14.26 1.44 -23.66
CA ALA A 400 -13.48 2.48 -22.97
C ALA A 400 -11.96 2.31 -23.10
N GLN A 401 -11.46 1.08 -23.28
CA GLN A 401 -10.03 0.81 -23.40
C GLN A 401 -9.40 1.36 -24.68
N PRO A 402 -9.88 1.04 -25.89
CA PRO A 402 -9.37 1.68 -27.10
C PRO A 402 -9.65 3.19 -27.12
N LEU A 403 -10.79 3.66 -26.58
CA LEU A 403 -11.09 5.08 -26.52
C LEU A 403 -10.08 5.86 -25.65
N ILE A 404 -9.63 5.27 -24.53
CA ILE A 404 -8.63 5.93 -23.68
C ILE A 404 -7.26 5.92 -24.35
N LEU A 405 -6.86 4.83 -25.02
CA LEU A 405 -5.62 4.80 -25.80
C LEU A 405 -5.64 5.81 -26.95
N LEU A 406 -6.80 6.08 -27.52
CA LEU A 406 -6.97 7.03 -28.62
C LEU A 406 -6.99 8.49 -28.17
N ASN A 407 -7.54 8.79 -26.97
CA ASN A 407 -7.84 10.18 -26.58
C ASN A 407 -7.09 10.68 -25.34
N ASP A 408 -6.40 9.79 -24.59
CA ASP A 408 -5.70 10.22 -23.37
C ASP A 408 -4.47 11.07 -23.75
N PRO A 409 -4.36 12.31 -23.25
CA PRO A 409 -3.22 13.19 -23.56
C PRO A 409 -1.86 12.55 -23.29
N LEU A 410 -1.75 11.71 -22.24
CA LEU A 410 -0.52 10.99 -21.94
C LEU A 410 -0.12 10.05 -23.07
N VAL A 411 -1.09 9.30 -23.63
CA VAL A 411 -0.81 8.34 -24.72
C VAL A 411 -0.36 9.07 -25.96
N VAL A 412 -1.04 10.15 -26.31
CA VAL A 412 -0.69 10.98 -27.50
C VAL A 412 0.72 11.56 -27.34
N GLU A 413 1.03 12.16 -26.19
CA GLU A 413 2.34 12.75 -25.91
C GLU A 413 3.47 11.68 -25.94
N LEU A 414 3.26 10.51 -25.35
CA LEU A 414 4.25 9.45 -25.34
C LEU A 414 4.44 8.79 -26.70
N ALA A 415 3.39 8.72 -27.52
CA ALA A 415 3.49 8.25 -28.92
C ALA A 415 4.29 9.23 -29.78
N ASP A 416 4.08 10.52 -29.61
CA ASP A 416 4.86 11.56 -30.27
C ASP A 416 6.36 11.48 -29.91
N ASP A 417 6.66 11.34 -28.61
CA ASP A 417 8.06 11.16 -28.19
C ASP A 417 8.68 9.87 -28.72
N TRP A 418 7.91 8.78 -28.80
CA TRP A 418 8.38 7.55 -29.39
C TRP A 418 8.71 7.70 -30.88
N SER A 419 7.90 8.43 -31.66
CA SER A 419 8.20 8.75 -33.06
C SER A 419 9.52 9.52 -33.20
N LYS A 420 9.77 10.49 -32.30
CA LYS A 420 11.03 11.24 -32.21
C LYS A 420 12.22 10.33 -31.85
N GLN A 421 12.03 9.32 -30.98
CA GLN A 421 13.08 8.32 -30.72
C GLN A 421 13.39 7.51 -31.98
N ALA A 422 12.37 7.11 -32.76
CA ALA A 422 12.58 6.39 -34.01
C ALA A 422 13.39 7.24 -35.01
N ALA A 423 13.06 8.54 -35.14
CA ALA A 423 13.80 9.47 -36.01
C ALA A 423 15.26 9.66 -35.57
N LYS A 424 15.53 9.71 -34.27
CA LYS A 424 16.91 9.79 -33.73
C LYS A 424 17.72 8.51 -33.99
N LYS A 425 17.06 7.37 -33.94
CA LYS A 425 17.74 6.06 -34.15
C LYS A 425 18.02 5.76 -35.61
N ILE A 426 17.09 6.11 -36.48
CA ILE A 426 17.17 5.86 -37.90
C ILE A 426 17.10 7.23 -38.61
N THR A 427 18.25 7.74 -38.95
CA THR A 427 18.42 9.01 -39.70
C THR A 427 18.30 8.79 -41.19
N GLY A 428 17.96 9.85 -41.91
CA GLY A 428 17.84 9.85 -43.36
C GLY A 428 16.39 9.87 -43.85
N THR A 429 16.25 10.01 -45.19
CA THR A 429 14.99 10.11 -45.93
C THR A 429 14.91 9.00 -46.97
N GLY A 430 13.74 8.85 -47.57
CA GLY A 430 13.51 7.84 -48.62
C GLY A 430 12.98 6.50 -48.07
N PHE A 431 12.63 5.62 -49.00
CA PHE A 431 11.97 4.33 -48.74
C PHE A 431 12.76 3.45 -47.75
N ASP A 432 14.08 3.33 -47.91
CA ASP A 432 14.91 2.48 -47.07
C ASP A 432 14.94 2.98 -45.60
N ALA A 433 15.08 4.29 -45.39
CA ALA A 433 15.06 4.88 -44.08
C ALA A 433 13.67 4.73 -43.40
N ALA A 434 12.60 4.95 -44.15
CA ALA A 434 11.22 4.77 -43.67
C ALA A 434 10.96 3.30 -43.29
N SER A 435 11.35 2.33 -44.14
CA SER A 435 11.19 0.91 -43.80
C SER A 435 11.96 0.51 -42.57
N LYS A 436 13.21 0.92 -42.42
CA LYS A 436 14.02 0.64 -41.20
C LYS A 436 13.43 1.30 -39.95
N ARG A 437 12.81 2.49 -40.06
CA ARG A 437 12.16 3.16 -38.97
C ARG A 437 10.91 2.40 -38.51
N ILE A 438 10.11 1.89 -39.46
CA ILE A 438 8.96 1.00 -39.20
C ILE A 438 9.44 -0.29 -38.53
N GLU A 439 10.49 -0.93 -39.05
CA GLU A 439 11.09 -2.14 -38.43
C GLU A 439 11.48 -1.90 -36.97
N TRP A 440 12.16 -0.80 -36.69
CA TRP A 440 12.56 -0.44 -35.32
C TRP A 440 11.33 -0.22 -34.41
N MET A 441 10.29 0.41 -34.94
CA MET A 441 9.05 0.61 -34.17
C MET A 441 8.37 -0.73 -33.85
N TYR A 442 8.27 -1.64 -34.80
CA TYR A 442 7.72 -2.99 -34.57
C TYR A 442 8.55 -3.81 -33.59
N LEU A 443 9.87 -3.78 -33.71
CA LEU A 443 10.77 -4.46 -32.78
C LEU A 443 10.65 -3.90 -31.37
N SER A 444 10.56 -2.58 -31.20
CA SER A 444 10.46 -1.94 -29.89
C SER A 444 9.11 -2.17 -29.23
N ALA A 445 8.00 -2.13 -29.96
CA ALA A 445 6.65 -2.25 -29.43
C ALA A 445 6.17 -3.71 -29.30
N PHE A 446 6.51 -4.57 -30.26
CA PHE A 446 5.95 -5.93 -30.37
C PHE A 446 7.01 -7.04 -30.25
N GLY A 447 8.30 -6.70 -30.25
CA GLY A 447 9.39 -7.68 -30.14
C GLY A 447 9.55 -8.54 -31.37
N ARG A 448 9.02 -8.13 -32.53
CA ARG A 448 9.11 -8.82 -33.82
C ARG A 448 9.28 -7.84 -34.98
N TYR A 449 9.76 -8.34 -36.09
CA TYR A 449 9.75 -7.58 -37.34
C TYR A 449 8.34 -7.47 -37.94
N PRO A 450 8.04 -6.37 -38.66
CA PRO A 450 6.81 -6.28 -39.43
C PRO A 450 6.83 -7.30 -40.60
N THR A 451 5.65 -7.76 -40.95
CA THR A 451 5.48 -8.48 -42.22
C THR A 451 5.57 -7.52 -43.41
N GLU A 452 5.79 -8.02 -44.61
CA GLU A 452 5.81 -7.21 -45.84
C GLU A 452 4.52 -6.42 -45.99
N GLN A 453 3.37 -7.02 -45.69
CA GLN A 453 2.06 -6.35 -45.72
C GLN A 453 1.94 -5.24 -44.67
N GLU A 454 2.44 -5.44 -43.44
CA GLU A 454 2.43 -4.44 -42.39
C GLU A 454 3.33 -3.24 -42.73
N THR A 455 4.51 -3.51 -43.33
CA THR A 455 5.40 -2.47 -43.87
C THR A 455 4.71 -1.67 -44.96
N ALA A 456 4.14 -2.36 -45.97
CA ALA A 456 3.42 -1.72 -47.07
C ALA A 456 2.24 -0.87 -46.56
N THR A 457 1.45 -1.39 -45.61
CA THR A 457 0.31 -0.67 -44.99
C THR A 457 0.78 0.57 -44.21
N SER A 458 1.88 0.47 -43.46
CA SER A 458 2.45 1.59 -42.71
C SER A 458 2.97 2.68 -43.66
N ILE A 459 3.64 2.31 -44.75
CA ILE A 459 4.08 3.25 -45.78
C ILE A 459 2.89 3.93 -46.47
N ALA A 460 1.86 3.16 -46.83
CA ALA A 460 0.64 3.72 -47.43
C ALA A 460 -0.09 4.70 -46.49
N PHE A 461 -0.13 4.36 -45.21
CA PHE A 461 -0.67 5.28 -44.18
C PHE A 461 0.12 6.59 -44.13
N LEU A 462 1.42 6.55 -44.00
CA LEU A 462 2.29 7.73 -44.01
C LEU A 462 2.09 8.57 -45.26
N SER A 463 2.05 7.92 -46.43
CA SER A 463 1.86 8.57 -47.75
C SER A 463 0.48 9.24 -47.88
N SER A 464 -0.54 8.67 -47.25
CA SER A 464 -1.90 9.26 -47.30
C SER A 464 -2.02 10.57 -46.49
N LYS A 465 -1.07 10.84 -45.63
CA LYS A 465 -1.04 12.03 -44.73
C LYS A 465 -0.16 13.16 -45.27
N THR A 466 0.70 12.86 -46.23
CA THR A 466 1.64 13.83 -46.82
C THR A 466 1.02 14.52 -48.01
N SER A 467 0.93 15.85 -47.96
CA SER A 467 0.41 16.68 -49.07
C SER A 467 1.43 16.95 -50.18
N ASP A 468 2.73 16.80 -49.88
CA ASP A 468 3.83 17.11 -50.77
C ASP A 468 4.35 15.88 -51.54
N ASN A 469 4.64 16.10 -52.85
CA ASN A 469 5.14 15.08 -53.76
C ASN A 469 6.61 14.59 -53.48
N LYS A 470 7.11 14.76 -52.25
CA LYS A 470 8.41 14.20 -51.86
C LYS A 470 8.23 12.76 -51.49
N ALA A 471 8.60 11.87 -52.39
CA ALA A 471 8.49 10.44 -52.18
C ALA A 471 9.24 10.01 -50.90
N TYR A 472 8.49 9.47 -49.92
CA TYR A 472 8.98 8.89 -48.64
C TYR A 472 9.72 9.86 -47.70
N ASP A 473 9.49 11.18 -47.83
CA ASP A 473 9.93 12.18 -46.83
C ASP A 473 8.74 12.62 -45.97
N PHE A 474 8.50 11.88 -44.92
CA PHE A 474 7.36 12.07 -44.03
C PHE A 474 7.71 13.01 -42.86
N ASP A 475 6.85 13.96 -42.57
CA ASP A 475 7.01 14.88 -41.46
C ASP A 475 6.82 14.20 -40.07
N ASP A 476 7.21 14.88 -39.01
CA ASP A 476 7.12 14.37 -37.65
C ASP A 476 5.68 14.05 -37.22
N THR A 477 4.68 14.78 -37.77
CA THR A 477 3.27 14.55 -37.48
C THR A 477 2.79 13.21 -38.03
N CYS A 478 3.18 12.88 -39.27
CA CYS A 478 2.86 11.57 -39.89
C CYS A 478 3.44 10.42 -39.04
N TRP A 479 4.67 10.54 -38.59
CA TRP A 479 5.32 9.55 -37.75
C TRP A 479 4.67 9.43 -36.38
N SER A 480 4.26 10.56 -35.77
CA SER A 480 3.54 10.58 -34.49
C SER A 480 2.17 9.89 -34.62
N GLU A 481 1.44 10.12 -35.69
CA GLU A 481 0.16 9.44 -35.97
C GLU A 481 0.34 7.95 -36.19
N LEU A 482 1.39 7.51 -36.90
CA LEU A 482 1.70 6.09 -37.05
C LEU A 482 2.05 5.45 -35.69
N ALA A 483 2.89 6.12 -34.88
CA ALA A 483 3.22 5.67 -33.53
C ALA A 483 1.96 5.49 -32.67
N HIS A 484 1.06 6.47 -32.73
CA HIS A 484 -0.21 6.44 -32.03
C HIS A 484 -1.14 5.33 -32.54
N ALA A 485 -1.19 5.08 -33.85
CA ALA A 485 -1.94 3.97 -34.41
C ALA A 485 -1.41 2.60 -33.95
N LEU A 486 -0.09 2.42 -33.89
CA LEU A 486 0.53 1.17 -33.45
C LEU A 486 0.24 0.84 -31.98
N VAL A 487 0.30 1.82 -31.06
CA VAL A 487 -0.02 1.58 -29.64
C VAL A 487 -1.52 1.34 -29.41
N ASN A 488 -2.39 1.69 -30.36
CA ASN A 488 -3.82 1.38 -30.34
C ASN A 488 -4.14 -0.03 -30.86
N THR A 489 -3.16 -0.78 -31.34
CA THR A 489 -3.38 -2.16 -31.81
C THR A 489 -3.60 -3.11 -30.62
N LYS A 490 -4.38 -4.18 -30.86
CA LYS A 490 -4.54 -5.25 -29.85
C LYS A 490 -3.21 -5.91 -29.48
N GLU A 491 -2.27 -5.98 -30.39
CA GLU A 491 -0.98 -6.61 -30.16
C GLU A 491 -0.16 -5.87 -29.10
N PHE A 492 -0.31 -4.55 -29.00
CA PHE A 492 0.38 -3.74 -27.97
C PHE A 492 -0.11 -4.05 -26.54
N ILE A 493 -1.37 -4.36 -26.39
CA ILE A 493 -1.98 -4.57 -25.05
C ILE A 493 -2.18 -6.05 -24.69
N PHE A 494 -1.88 -6.99 -25.58
CA PHE A 494 -2.02 -8.43 -25.34
C PHE A 494 -0.70 -9.18 -25.49
N LEU A 495 -0.38 -10.02 -24.51
CA LEU A 495 0.67 -11.03 -24.60
C LEU A 495 0.09 -12.28 -25.29
N ARG A 496 0.77 -12.75 -26.33
CA ARG A 496 0.44 -13.98 -27.06
C ARG A 496 1.41 -15.11 -26.77
#